data_bb8c820f8b1748debc37a2aadd119ceb
#
_entry.id   bb8c820f8b1748debc37a2aadd119ceb
#
_cell.length_a   1.000
_cell.length_b   1.000
_cell.length_c   1.000
_cell.angle_alpha   90.00
_cell.angle_beta   90.00
_cell.angle_gamma   90.00
#
_symmetry.space_group_name_H-M   'P 1'
#
loop_
_entity.id
_entity.type
_entity.pdbx_description
1 polymer ?
#
loop_
_entity_poly.entity_id
_entity_poly.type
_entity_poly.pdbx_seq_one_letter_code
_entity_poly.pdbx_strand_id
1 'polypeptide(L)'
;MPKRQWSRRDVLKTSTVVAASVVFAEPARAAAPPPTSVTPELIEAARKEGKVSYYSALELNVAERLGKAFEAKYPEIAVRVERSGAERIFQRIAQEQGSGINAVDVANSTDPAHYLDWKSKDWLAAYVPDDVAKYFPADQVDPDGTYATSCGWIEAIGYNTGLVKPEDAPKSYADLLDPKWQGKIVKAHPGYSGAIMTATFVLSRELGWQFFEKLAQQKILQVQSAADPPKK
;
A
#
# COMPACT_ATOMS: atom_id res chain seq x y z
N MET A 1 1.33 50.37 -56.95
CA MET A 1 0.77 49.14 -56.42
C MET A 1 0.21 49.47 -55.05
N PRO A 2 -1.14 49.38 -54.82
CA PRO A 2 -1.72 49.71 -53.53
C PRO A 2 -1.50 48.57 -52.53
N LYS A 3 -0.98 48.89 -51.34
CA LYS A 3 -0.85 47.98 -50.20
C LYS A 3 -2.25 47.67 -49.67
N ARG A 4 -2.68 46.40 -49.75
CA ARG A 4 -3.93 45.87 -49.21
C ARG A 4 -3.84 45.86 -47.68
N GLN A 5 -4.52 46.77 -46.99
CA GLN A 5 -4.66 46.78 -45.56
C GLN A 5 -5.69 45.71 -45.16
N TRP A 6 -5.27 44.73 -44.37
CA TRP A 6 -6.13 43.71 -43.80
C TRP A 6 -6.93 44.31 -42.66
N SER A 7 -8.26 44.20 -42.72
CA SER A 7 -9.12 44.63 -41.62
C SER A 7 -9.17 43.58 -40.52
N ARG A 8 -9.46 44.02 -39.27
CA ARG A 8 -9.65 43.10 -38.14
C ARG A 8 -10.72 42.01 -38.40
N ARG A 9 -11.66 42.29 -39.31
CA ARG A 9 -12.68 41.33 -39.75
C ARG A 9 -12.12 40.24 -40.68
N ASP A 10 -11.11 40.53 -41.45
CA ASP A 10 -10.49 39.56 -42.38
C ASP A 10 -9.62 38.58 -41.64
N VAL A 11 -8.99 39.02 -40.52
CA VAL A 11 -8.24 38.14 -39.60
C VAL A 11 -9.16 37.17 -38.86
N LEU A 12 -10.37 37.61 -38.48
CA LEU A 12 -11.33 36.75 -37.79
C LEU A 12 -12.00 35.72 -38.72
N LYS A 13 -12.00 35.93 -40.02
CA LYS A 13 -12.57 34.96 -40.98
C LYS A 13 -11.60 33.88 -41.43
N THR A 14 -10.29 34.07 -41.22
CA THR A 14 -9.26 33.07 -41.51
C THR A 14 -8.92 32.20 -40.30
N SER A 15 -9.55 32.46 -39.14
CA SER A 15 -9.41 31.66 -37.93
C SER A 15 -10.45 30.52 -37.83
N THR A 16 -10.87 30.01 -38.99
CA THR A 16 -11.82 28.90 -38.99
C THR A 16 -11.06 27.59 -39.14
N VAL A 17 -11.17 26.79 -38.05
CA VAL A 17 -10.94 25.35 -37.98
C VAL A 17 -9.48 24.92 -38.09
N VAL A 18 -8.68 25.27 -37.08
CA VAL A 18 -7.91 24.23 -36.44
C VAL A 18 -8.71 23.81 -35.18
N ALA A 19 -9.64 22.91 -35.38
CA ALA A 19 -10.07 22.08 -34.29
C ALA A 19 -8.81 21.33 -33.83
N ALA A 20 -8.13 21.88 -32.86
CA ALA A 20 -7.16 21.13 -32.10
C ALA A 20 -7.97 20.00 -31.49
N SER A 21 -7.91 18.81 -32.09
CA SER A 21 -8.15 17.57 -31.44
C SER A 21 -7.13 17.54 -30.32
N VAL A 22 -7.49 18.07 -29.16
CA VAL A 22 -6.84 17.73 -27.92
C VAL A 22 -7.19 16.26 -27.72
N VAL A 23 -6.41 15.41 -28.39
CA VAL A 23 -6.29 14.02 -27.98
C VAL A 23 -5.82 14.15 -26.55
N PHE A 24 -6.71 13.89 -25.60
CA PHE A 24 -6.30 13.54 -24.25
C PHE A 24 -5.46 12.26 -24.44
N ALA A 25 -4.17 12.43 -24.71
CA ALA A 25 -3.23 11.37 -24.56
C ALA A 25 -3.32 11.04 -23.07
N GLU A 26 -3.99 9.95 -22.73
CA GLU A 26 -3.76 9.34 -21.43
C GLU A 26 -2.24 9.25 -21.30
N PRO A 27 -1.67 9.68 -20.16
CA PRO A 27 -0.22 9.57 -19.98
C PRO A 27 0.12 8.13 -20.30
N ALA A 28 0.96 7.94 -21.34
CA ALA A 28 1.39 6.61 -21.74
C ALA A 28 2.05 5.99 -20.51
N ARG A 29 1.34 5.10 -19.81
CA ARG A 29 1.91 4.32 -18.74
C ARG A 29 3.02 3.53 -19.35
N ALA A 30 4.20 3.65 -18.78
CA ALA A 30 5.33 2.81 -19.18
C ALA A 30 4.89 1.37 -18.90
N ALA A 31 4.98 0.51 -19.91
CA ALA A 31 4.73 -0.91 -19.69
C ALA A 31 5.76 -1.45 -18.68
N ALA A 32 5.36 -2.44 -17.88
CA ALA A 32 6.29 -3.12 -16.99
C ALA A 32 7.54 -3.58 -17.75
N PRO A 33 8.72 -3.49 -17.13
CA PRO A 33 9.92 -4.03 -17.76
C PRO A 33 9.77 -5.56 -17.98
N PRO A 34 10.49 -6.13 -18.93
CA PRO A 34 10.48 -7.58 -19.10
C PRO A 34 10.94 -8.27 -17.82
N PRO A 35 10.42 -9.48 -17.52
CA PRO A 35 10.83 -10.24 -16.34
C PRO A 35 12.34 -10.43 -16.28
N THR A 36 12.89 -10.30 -15.08
CA THR A 36 14.34 -10.37 -14.85
C THR A 36 14.68 -11.59 -14.01
N SER A 37 15.54 -12.43 -14.55
CA SER A 37 16.09 -13.58 -13.82
C SER A 37 17.15 -13.15 -12.80
N VAL A 38 17.23 -13.89 -11.70
CA VAL A 38 18.33 -13.74 -10.75
C VAL A 38 19.57 -14.41 -11.34
N THR A 39 20.53 -13.61 -11.82
CA THR A 39 21.77 -14.11 -12.41
C THR A 39 22.91 -14.20 -11.40
N PRO A 40 23.96 -14.99 -11.66
CA PRO A 40 25.16 -14.99 -10.82
C PRO A 40 25.78 -13.61 -10.64
N GLU A 41 25.81 -12.80 -11.69
CA GLU A 41 26.36 -11.43 -11.68
C GLU A 41 25.54 -10.50 -10.75
N LEU A 42 24.21 -10.64 -10.75
CA LEU A 42 23.34 -9.90 -9.84
C LEU A 42 23.59 -10.32 -8.39
N ILE A 43 23.74 -11.61 -8.12
CA ILE A 43 24.05 -12.13 -6.79
C ILE A 43 25.40 -11.57 -6.30
N GLU A 44 26.43 -11.59 -7.15
CA GLU A 44 27.75 -11.05 -6.80
C GLU A 44 27.72 -9.54 -6.57
N ALA A 45 26.92 -8.78 -7.32
CA ALA A 45 26.71 -7.36 -7.08
C ALA A 45 26.06 -7.13 -5.72
N ALA A 46 24.99 -7.87 -5.40
CA ALA A 46 24.30 -7.78 -4.12
C ALA A 46 25.18 -8.19 -2.93
N ARG A 47 26.04 -9.21 -3.09
CA ARG A 47 27.02 -9.58 -2.07
C ARG A 47 28.04 -8.46 -1.78
N LYS A 48 28.45 -7.71 -2.80
CA LYS A 48 29.34 -6.54 -2.60
C LYS A 48 28.67 -5.44 -1.82
N GLU A 49 27.35 -5.26 -1.96
CA GLU A 49 26.57 -4.34 -1.13
C GLU A 49 26.39 -4.88 0.29
N GLY A 50 26.31 -6.20 0.45
CA GLY A 50 26.34 -6.94 1.71
C GLY A 50 25.12 -6.80 2.60
N LYS A 51 24.11 -6.02 2.20
CA LYS A 51 22.90 -5.77 3.02
C LYS A 51 21.69 -5.39 2.16
N VAL A 52 20.49 -5.65 2.72
CA VAL A 52 19.22 -5.11 2.24
C VAL A 52 18.41 -4.58 3.43
N SER A 53 17.89 -3.38 3.32
CA SER A 53 17.03 -2.74 4.33
C SER A 53 15.57 -3.00 4.00
N TYR A 54 14.88 -3.76 4.85
CA TYR A 54 13.50 -4.17 4.67
C TYR A 54 12.59 -3.48 5.69
N TYR A 55 11.81 -2.48 5.25
CA TYR A 55 10.79 -1.82 6.06
C TYR A 55 9.48 -2.58 5.93
N SER A 56 8.92 -3.05 7.05
CA SER A 56 7.80 -3.98 7.02
C SER A 56 6.70 -3.63 8.02
N ALA A 57 5.45 -3.65 7.54
CA ALA A 57 4.26 -3.58 8.37
C ALA A 57 3.78 -4.98 8.84
N LEU A 58 4.41 -6.05 8.37
CA LEU A 58 4.15 -7.42 8.85
C LEU A 58 4.46 -7.55 10.35
N GLU A 59 3.98 -8.60 10.98
CA GLU A 59 4.44 -8.95 12.32
C GLU A 59 5.93 -9.21 12.34
N LEU A 60 6.61 -8.79 13.41
CA LEU A 60 8.07 -8.85 13.50
C LEU A 60 8.61 -10.26 13.25
N ASN A 61 8.00 -11.27 13.88
CA ASN A 61 8.40 -12.66 13.72
C ASN A 61 8.27 -13.16 12.27
N VAL A 62 7.29 -12.67 11.52
CA VAL A 62 7.09 -13.02 10.11
C VAL A 62 8.14 -12.33 9.24
N ALA A 63 8.35 -11.02 9.45
CA ALA A 63 9.35 -10.25 8.71
C ALA A 63 10.77 -10.79 8.95
N GLU A 64 11.12 -11.14 10.19
CA GLU A 64 12.41 -11.74 10.53
C GLU A 64 12.59 -13.14 9.93
N ARG A 65 11.53 -13.95 9.89
CA ARG A 65 11.59 -15.27 9.22
C ARG A 65 11.80 -15.14 7.72
N LEU A 66 11.17 -14.16 7.07
CA LEU A 66 11.44 -13.84 5.66
C LEU A 66 12.89 -13.41 5.46
N GLY A 67 13.39 -12.51 6.30
CA GLY A 67 14.79 -12.09 6.27
C GLY A 67 15.76 -13.28 6.40
N LYS A 68 15.56 -14.14 7.38
CA LYS A 68 16.37 -15.36 7.58
C LYS A 68 16.29 -16.33 6.41
N ALA A 69 15.12 -16.50 5.80
CA ALA A 69 14.97 -17.36 4.63
C ALA A 69 15.73 -16.78 3.42
N PHE A 70 15.74 -15.47 3.27
CA PHE A 70 16.52 -14.79 2.24
C PHE A 70 18.03 -14.96 2.48
N GLU A 71 18.51 -14.71 3.71
CA GLU A 71 19.93 -14.89 4.11
C GLU A 71 20.40 -16.33 3.92
N ALA A 72 19.53 -17.31 4.19
CA ALA A 72 19.85 -18.72 3.97
C ALA A 72 20.00 -19.04 2.47
N LYS A 73 19.22 -18.40 1.60
CA LYS A 73 19.28 -18.56 0.15
C LYS A 73 20.46 -17.78 -0.46
N TYR A 74 20.77 -16.64 0.09
CA TYR A 74 21.82 -15.74 -0.37
C TYR A 74 22.76 -15.36 0.78
N PRO A 75 23.68 -16.27 1.17
CA PRO A 75 24.66 -15.99 2.21
C PRO A 75 25.48 -14.74 1.84
N GLU A 76 25.95 -14.02 2.86
CA GLU A 76 26.70 -12.77 2.74
C GLU A 76 25.87 -11.51 2.44
N ILE A 77 24.53 -11.64 2.26
CA ILE A 77 23.64 -10.49 2.12
C ILE A 77 22.76 -10.42 3.38
N ALA A 78 23.08 -9.52 4.30
CA ALA A 78 22.35 -9.39 5.56
C ALA A 78 21.03 -8.64 5.37
N VAL A 79 19.93 -9.14 5.94
CA VAL A 79 18.63 -8.47 5.91
C VAL A 79 18.42 -7.66 7.19
N ARG A 80 18.30 -6.36 7.06
CA ARG A 80 17.95 -5.46 8.15
C ARG A 80 16.45 -5.21 8.15
N VAL A 81 15.75 -5.90 9.03
CA VAL A 81 14.30 -5.73 9.20
C VAL A 81 14.03 -4.55 10.12
N GLU A 82 13.29 -3.57 9.63
CA GLU A 82 12.71 -2.49 10.42
C GLU A 82 11.18 -2.60 10.41
N ARG A 83 10.63 -3.05 11.54
CA ARG A 83 9.18 -3.23 11.70
C ARG A 83 8.54 -2.01 12.32
N SER A 84 7.49 -1.48 11.69
CA SER A 84 6.62 -0.45 12.25
C SER A 84 5.19 -0.59 11.74
N GLY A 85 4.25 0.23 12.22
CA GLY A 85 2.93 0.36 11.60
C GLY A 85 3.04 0.95 10.19
N ALA A 86 2.12 0.57 9.30
CA ALA A 86 2.16 0.96 7.89
C ALA A 86 2.27 2.48 7.69
N GLU A 87 1.48 3.26 8.43
CA GLU A 87 1.51 4.72 8.38
C GLU A 87 2.87 5.31 8.79
N ARG A 88 3.52 4.74 9.81
CA ARG A 88 4.85 5.22 10.24
C ARG A 88 5.92 4.91 9.20
N ILE A 89 5.84 3.75 8.54
CA ILE A 89 6.72 3.41 7.42
C ILE A 89 6.51 4.41 6.29
N PHE A 90 5.25 4.67 5.93
CA PHE A 90 4.91 5.62 4.89
C PHE A 90 5.48 7.02 5.17
N GLN A 91 5.25 7.55 6.38
CA GLN A 91 5.76 8.86 6.80
C GLN A 91 7.29 8.89 6.85
N ARG A 92 7.93 7.81 7.32
CA ARG A 92 9.39 7.72 7.38
C ARG A 92 10.00 7.75 5.99
N ILE A 93 9.50 6.95 5.05
CA ILE A 93 9.97 6.95 3.66
C ILE A 93 9.79 8.33 3.04
N ALA A 94 8.65 9.00 3.27
CA ALA A 94 8.43 10.36 2.79
C ALA A 94 9.45 11.37 3.36
N GLN A 95 9.79 11.25 4.64
CA GLN A 95 10.78 12.10 5.28
C GLN A 95 12.21 11.82 4.76
N GLU A 96 12.58 10.56 4.60
CA GLU A 96 13.86 10.13 4.05
C GLU A 96 14.04 10.64 2.62
N GLN A 97 13.06 10.42 1.76
CA GLN A 97 13.05 10.90 0.37
C GLN A 97 13.11 12.43 0.29
N GLY A 98 12.33 13.14 1.12
CA GLY A 98 12.36 14.60 1.21
C GLY A 98 13.71 15.16 1.67
N SER A 99 14.52 14.34 2.33
CA SER A 99 15.89 14.67 2.79
C SER A 99 16.97 14.14 1.85
N GLY A 100 16.61 13.54 0.72
CA GLY A 100 17.56 12.92 -0.22
C GLY A 100 18.24 11.66 0.33
N ILE A 101 17.61 10.98 1.29
CA ILE A 101 18.11 9.75 1.92
C ILE A 101 17.39 8.56 1.31
N ASN A 102 18.14 7.65 0.70
CA ASN A 102 17.64 6.38 0.17
C ASN A 102 18.08 5.25 1.11
N ALA A 103 17.37 5.09 2.24
CA ALA A 103 17.73 4.13 3.27
C ALA A 103 17.02 2.78 3.13
N VAL A 104 15.86 2.76 2.47
CA VAL A 104 15.03 1.57 2.26
C VAL A 104 15.26 0.97 0.89
N ASP A 105 15.48 -0.35 0.83
CA ASP A 105 15.59 -1.10 -0.41
C ASP A 105 14.27 -1.79 -0.77
N VAL A 106 13.58 -2.35 0.25
CA VAL A 106 12.29 -3.05 0.08
C VAL A 106 11.31 -2.55 1.14
N ALA A 107 10.13 -2.12 0.72
CA ALA A 107 9.05 -1.72 1.61
C ALA A 107 7.84 -2.65 1.49
N ASN A 108 7.29 -3.07 2.64
CA ASN A 108 6.00 -3.74 2.73
C ASN A 108 5.02 -2.88 3.52
N SER A 109 3.87 -2.59 2.91
CA SER A 109 2.76 -1.90 3.55
C SER A 109 1.48 -2.70 3.42
N THR A 110 0.59 -2.57 4.40
CA THR A 110 -0.76 -3.15 4.39
C THR A 110 -1.82 -2.19 3.87
N ASP A 111 -1.41 -1.00 3.40
CA ASP A 111 -2.29 -0.03 2.74
C ASP A 111 -1.90 0.13 1.27
N PRO A 112 -2.78 -0.27 0.32
CA PRO A 112 -2.53 -0.10 -1.11
C PRO A 112 -2.33 1.34 -1.55
N ALA A 113 -2.93 2.32 -0.85
CA ALA A 113 -2.81 3.74 -1.18
C ALA A 113 -1.36 4.24 -1.06
N HIS A 114 -0.55 3.66 -0.18
CA HIS A 114 0.86 4.00 -0.04
C HIS A 114 1.64 3.74 -1.32
N TYR A 115 1.39 2.60 -1.98
CA TYR A 115 2.08 2.26 -3.23
C TYR A 115 1.67 3.19 -4.38
N LEU A 116 0.40 3.61 -4.43
CA LEU A 116 -0.08 4.57 -5.41
C LEU A 116 0.57 5.94 -5.21
N ASP A 117 0.72 6.38 -3.97
CA ASP A 117 1.40 7.64 -3.64
C ASP A 117 2.89 7.58 -3.98
N TRP A 118 3.61 6.53 -3.54
CA TRP A 118 5.03 6.35 -3.86
C TRP A 118 5.28 6.26 -5.36
N LYS A 119 4.41 5.56 -6.09
CA LYS A 119 4.46 5.46 -7.55
C LYS A 119 4.25 6.82 -8.21
N SER A 120 3.29 7.63 -7.73
CA SER A 120 3.03 8.97 -8.28
C SER A 120 4.20 9.93 -8.11
N LYS A 121 5.13 9.62 -7.19
CA LYS A 121 6.33 10.40 -6.86
C LYS A 121 7.62 9.79 -7.43
N ASP A 122 7.51 8.75 -8.26
CA ASP A 122 8.65 8.02 -8.81
C ASP A 122 9.63 7.46 -7.76
N TRP A 123 9.08 7.05 -6.58
CA TRP A 123 9.89 6.47 -5.50
C TRP A 123 10.01 4.95 -5.58
N LEU A 124 9.30 4.31 -6.51
CA LEU A 124 9.33 2.87 -6.73
C LEU A 124 10.08 2.55 -8.02
N ALA A 125 11.06 1.68 -7.93
CA ALA A 125 11.74 1.14 -9.10
C ALA A 125 10.86 0.08 -9.78
N ALA A 126 10.75 0.14 -11.11
CA ALA A 126 10.09 -0.89 -11.88
C ALA A 126 11.02 -2.11 -11.99
N TYR A 127 10.60 -3.23 -11.40
CA TYR A 127 11.33 -4.49 -11.41
C TYR A 127 10.36 -5.67 -11.32
N VAL A 128 10.41 -6.58 -12.24
CA VAL A 128 9.56 -7.78 -12.26
C VAL A 128 10.43 -9.03 -12.15
N PRO A 129 10.48 -9.68 -10.98
CA PRO A 129 11.13 -10.99 -10.85
C PRO A 129 10.47 -12.04 -11.73
N ASP A 130 11.23 -12.96 -12.32
CA ASP A 130 10.70 -14.07 -13.12
C ASP A 130 9.63 -14.88 -12.38
N ASP A 131 9.84 -15.14 -11.09
CA ASP A 131 8.88 -15.88 -10.25
C ASP A 131 7.56 -15.13 -10.11
N VAL A 132 7.58 -13.79 -10.00
CA VAL A 132 6.37 -12.97 -9.96
C VAL A 132 5.64 -13.04 -11.29
N ALA A 133 6.34 -12.86 -12.40
CA ALA A 133 5.75 -12.95 -13.74
C ALA A 133 5.11 -14.31 -14.02
N LYS A 134 5.70 -15.39 -13.49
CA LYS A 134 5.29 -16.77 -13.76
C LYS A 134 4.16 -17.27 -12.86
N TYR A 135 4.17 -16.88 -11.58
CA TYR A 135 3.33 -17.52 -10.58
C TYR A 135 2.27 -16.60 -9.96
N PHE A 136 2.40 -15.28 -10.09
CA PHE A 136 1.43 -14.36 -9.51
C PHE A 136 0.26 -14.12 -10.46
N PRO A 137 -0.98 -14.10 -9.97
CA PRO A 137 -2.11 -13.63 -10.75
C PRO A 137 -1.91 -12.19 -11.21
N ALA A 138 -2.37 -11.88 -12.43
CA ALA A 138 -2.15 -10.55 -13.04
C ALA A 138 -2.79 -9.39 -12.22
N ASP A 139 -3.88 -9.65 -11.51
CA ASP A 139 -4.55 -8.70 -10.62
C ASP A 139 -3.81 -8.47 -9.29
N GLN A 140 -2.76 -9.24 -9.02
CA GLN A 140 -1.90 -9.13 -7.83
C GLN A 140 -0.56 -8.45 -8.11
N VAL A 141 -0.35 -7.98 -9.33
CA VAL A 141 0.89 -7.30 -9.78
C VAL A 141 0.54 -5.95 -10.37
N ASP A 142 1.30 -4.92 -10.01
CA ASP A 142 1.16 -3.62 -10.64
C ASP A 142 1.46 -3.69 -12.14
N PRO A 143 0.60 -3.13 -13.02
CA PRO A 143 0.80 -3.17 -14.47
C PRO A 143 2.12 -2.53 -14.94
N ASP A 144 2.71 -1.63 -14.17
CA ASP A 144 3.99 -0.99 -14.49
C ASP A 144 5.18 -1.71 -13.80
N GLY A 145 4.91 -2.79 -13.04
CA GLY A 145 5.93 -3.64 -12.43
C GLY A 145 6.63 -3.03 -11.21
N THR A 146 6.00 -2.09 -10.51
CA THR A 146 6.62 -1.39 -9.38
C THR A 146 6.34 -2.02 -8.02
N TYR A 147 5.30 -2.85 -7.91
CA TYR A 147 4.97 -3.62 -6.70
C TYR A 147 4.16 -4.87 -7.02
N ALA A 148 4.14 -5.80 -6.09
CA ALA A 148 3.31 -7.00 -6.15
C ALA A 148 2.75 -7.33 -4.77
N THR A 149 1.59 -7.98 -4.73
CA THR A 149 0.94 -8.42 -3.50
C THR A 149 1.69 -9.61 -2.91
N SER A 150 2.27 -9.47 -1.74
CA SER A 150 3.01 -10.56 -1.06
C SER A 150 2.09 -11.47 -0.25
N CYS A 151 0.96 -10.97 0.26
CA CYS A 151 -0.02 -11.72 1.03
C CYS A 151 -1.38 -11.02 1.06
N GLY A 152 -2.44 -11.78 1.28
CA GLY A 152 -3.77 -11.26 1.58
C GLY A 152 -4.04 -11.22 3.08
N TRP A 153 -4.89 -10.31 3.51
CA TRP A 153 -5.33 -10.16 4.89
C TRP A 153 -6.84 -10.36 4.96
N ILE A 154 -7.28 -11.03 6.02
CA ILE A 154 -8.69 -11.14 6.37
C ILE A 154 -8.88 -10.43 7.71
N GLU A 155 -9.66 -9.38 7.71
CA GLU A 155 -10.10 -8.71 8.93
C GLU A 155 -11.37 -9.39 9.44
N ALA A 156 -11.26 -10.07 10.55
CA ALA A 156 -12.35 -10.82 11.17
C ALA A 156 -12.63 -10.33 12.58
N ILE A 157 -13.88 -10.54 13.03
CA ILE A 157 -14.25 -10.34 14.41
C ILE A 157 -13.76 -11.56 15.22
N GLY A 158 -12.80 -11.33 16.11
CA GLY A 158 -12.36 -12.32 17.09
C GLY A 158 -12.96 -12.05 18.47
N TYR A 159 -13.11 -13.07 19.28
CA TYR A 159 -13.55 -12.91 20.68
C TYR A 159 -12.79 -13.86 21.61
N ASN A 160 -12.68 -13.47 22.87
CA ASN A 160 -12.04 -14.28 23.90
C ASN A 160 -13.03 -15.36 24.40
N THR A 161 -12.76 -16.62 24.07
CA THR A 161 -13.62 -17.76 24.42
C THR A 161 -13.69 -18.05 25.92
N GLY A 162 -12.77 -17.50 26.71
CA GLY A 162 -12.84 -17.57 28.17
C GLY A 162 -13.81 -16.54 28.80
N LEU A 163 -14.21 -15.52 28.03
CA LEU A 163 -15.08 -14.43 28.50
C LEU A 163 -16.44 -14.39 27.79
N VAL A 164 -16.51 -14.87 26.56
CA VAL A 164 -17.70 -14.82 25.70
C VAL A 164 -17.99 -16.23 25.22
N LYS A 165 -19.22 -16.70 25.49
CA LYS A 165 -19.67 -18.00 24.99
C LYS A 165 -19.93 -17.91 23.47
N PRO A 166 -19.77 -19.00 22.69
CA PRO A 166 -19.99 -19.01 21.26
C PRO A 166 -21.38 -18.53 20.82
N GLU A 167 -22.42 -18.84 21.60
CA GLU A 167 -23.81 -18.43 21.35
C GLU A 167 -24.00 -16.92 21.51
N ASP A 168 -23.19 -16.26 22.37
CA ASP A 168 -23.27 -14.82 22.65
C ASP A 168 -22.32 -13.98 21.78
N ALA A 169 -21.44 -14.64 21.02
CA ALA A 169 -20.44 -13.97 20.21
C ALA A 169 -21.07 -13.15 19.07
N PRO A 170 -20.48 -11.99 18.68
CA PRO A 170 -20.97 -11.22 17.56
C PRO A 170 -20.79 -11.99 16.25
N LYS A 171 -21.82 -12.02 15.42
CA LYS A 171 -21.85 -12.75 14.14
C LYS A 171 -21.73 -11.80 12.93
N SER A 172 -21.86 -10.51 13.18
CA SER A 172 -21.76 -9.46 12.16
C SER A 172 -21.14 -8.18 12.74
N TYR A 173 -20.69 -7.30 11.86
CA TYR A 173 -20.24 -5.97 12.29
C TYR A 173 -21.36 -5.16 12.97
N ALA A 174 -22.62 -5.36 12.57
CA ALA A 174 -23.76 -4.69 13.19
C ALA A 174 -23.92 -5.09 14.66
N ASP A 175 -23.62 -6.32 15.02
CA ASP A 175 -23.72 -6.82 16.40
C ASP A 175 -22.73 -6.12 17.36
N LEU A 176 -21.65 -5.53 16.81
CA LEU A 176 -20.69 -4.74 17.60
C LEU A 176 -21.31 -3.43 18.14
N LEU A 177 -22.48 -3.03 17.64
CA LEU A 177 -23.21 -1.85 18.10
C LEU A 177 -24.10 -2.15 19.32
N ASP A 178 -24.25 -3.43 19.72
CA ASP A 178 -25.03 -3.80 20.89
C ASP A 178 -24.36 -3.18 22.14
N PRO A 179 -25.14 -2.49 23.01
CA PRO A 179 -24.64 -1.91 24.26
C PRO A 179 -23.90 -2.86 25.18
N LYS A 180 -24.16 -4.16 25.08
CA LYS A 180 -23.42 -5.20 25.86
C LYS A 180 -21.92 -5.22 25.61
N TRP A 181 -21.47 -4.68 24.45
CA TRP A 181 -20.07 -4.60 24.05
C TRP A 181 -19.39 -3.29 24.44
N GLN A 182 -20.12 -2.32 25.01
CA GLN A 182 -19.53 -1.04 25.37
C GLN A 182 -18.34 -1.22 26.33
N GLY A 183 -17.20 -0.64 25.96
CA GLY A 183 -15.93 -0.73 26.70
C GLY A 183 -15.26 -2.11 26.63
N LYS A 184 -15.76 -3.05 25.80
CA LYS A 184 -15.22 -4.42 25.67
C LYS A 184 -14.62 -4.71 24.30
N ILE A 185 -14.58 -3.72 23.42
CA ILE A 185 -14.03 -3.86 22.06
C ILE A 185 -12.63 -3.28 22.05
N VAL A 186 -11.70 -3.98 21.42
CA VAL A 186 -10.37 -3.49 21.08
C VAL A 186 -10.15 -3.58 19.59
N LYS A 187 -9.60 -2.55 18.97
CA LYS A 187 -9.20 -2.53 17.55
C LYS A 187 -8.01 -1.61 17.34
N ALA A 188 -7.26 -1.81 16.26
CA ALA A 188 -6.24 -0.84 15.91
C ALA A 188 -6.86 0.47 15.38
N HIS A 189 -6.12 1.56 15.56
CA HIS A 189 -6.51 2.86 15.03
C HIS A 189 -6.15 2.93 13.53
N PRO A 190 -7.06 3.39 12.65
CA PRO A 190 -6.80 3.47 11.22
C PRO A 190 -5.61 4.37 10.86
N GLY A 191 -5.37 5.46 11.60
CA GLY A 191 -4.22 6.34 11.40
C GLY A 191 -2.85 5.75 11.77
N TYR A 192 -2.78 4.48 12.21
CA TYR A 192 -1.50 3.79 12.49
C TYR A 192 -1.40 2.45 11.78
N SER A 193 -2.52 1.83 11.44
CA SER A 193 -2.60 0.51 10.82
C SER A 193 -3.23 0.60 9.44
N GLY A 194 -2.44 0.36 8.39
CA GLY A 194 -2.93 0.35 7.00
C GLY A 194 -3.99 -0.71 6.77
N ALA A 195 -3.88 -1.90 7.40
CA ALA A 195 -4.92 -2.92 7.33
C ALA A 195 -6.27 -2.40 7.85
N ILE A 196 -6.26 -1.72 9.01
CA ILE A 196 -7.48 -1.13 9.57
C ILE A 196 -7.96 0.09 8.79
N MET A 197 -7.06 0.86 8.16
CA MET A 197 -7.45 1.93 7.25
C MET A 197 -8.22 1.36 6.05
N THR A 198 -7.67 0.35 5.40
CA THR A 198 -8.32 -0.35 4.28
C THR A 198 -9.66 -0.97 4.70
N ALA A 199 -9.71 -1.67 5.84
CA ALA A 199 -10.96 -2.22 6.38
C ALA A 199 -11.98 -1.12 6.70
N THR A 200 -11.55 0.01 7.25
CA THR A 200 -12.43 1.16 7.52
C THR A 200 -13.01 1.72 6.21
N PHE A 201 -12.19 1.85 5.17
CA PHE A 201 -12.64 2.28 3.85
C PHE A 201 -13.70 1.33 3.27
N VAL A 202 -13.43 0.02 3.26
CA VAL A 202 -14.38 -0.99 2.74
C VAL A 202 -15.68 -0.96 3.54
N LEU A 203 -15.61 -1.03 4.87
CA LEU A 203 -16.80 -1.00 5.73
C LEU A 203 -17.58 0.31 5.62
N SER A 204 -16.93 1.45 5.38
CA SER A 204 -17.63 2.72 5.16
C SER A 204 -18.49 2.70 3.89
N ARG A 205 -18.08 1.96 2.87
CA ARG A 205 -18.87 1.77 1.64
C ARG A 205 -20.01 0.77 1.81
N GLU A 206 -19.80 -0.27 2.62
CA GLU A 206 -20.80 -1.34 2.84
C GLU A 206 -21.85 -0.93 3.88
N LEU A 207 -21.43 -0.33 5.00
CA LEU A 207 -22.27 -0.04 6.16
C LEU A 207 -22.59 1.45 6.31
N GLY A 208 -21.94 2.31 5.53
CA GLY A 208 -22.04 3.76 5.65
C GLY A 208 -21.28 4.35 6.84
N TRP A 209 -21.03 5.66 6.80
CA TRP A 209 -20.28 6.34 7.86
C TRP A 209 -21.00 6.35 9.22
N GLN A 210 -22.32 6.31 9.21
CA GLN A 210 -23.15 6.23 10.42
C GLN A 210 -22.84 5.00 11.30
N PHE A 211 -22.35 3.90 10.70
CA PHE A 211 -21.86 2.76 11.46
C PHE A 211 -20.71 3.17 12.39
N PHE A 212 -19.74 3.93 11.90
CA PHE A 212 -18.59 4.37 12.69
C PHE A 212 -18.96 5.39 13.76
N GLU A 213 -19.93 6.26 13.50
CA GLU A 213 -20.47 7.20 14.50
C GLU A 213 -21.10 6.44 15.68
N LYS A 214 -21.87 5.39 15.41
CA LYS A 214 -22.42 4.52 16.44
C LYS A 214 -21.34 3.67 17.13
N LEU A 215 -20.39 3.16 16.34
CA LEU A 215 -19.29 2.36 16.86
C LEU A 215 -18.39 3.18 17.81
N ALA A 216 -18.22 4.47 17.57
CA ALA A 216 -17.47 5.36 18.46
C ALA A 216 -18.10 5.46 19.86
N GLN A 217 -19.42 5.30 19.99
CA GLN A 217 -20.12 5.30 21.26
C GLN A 217 -19.83 4.05 22.13
N GLN A 218 -19.27 3.00 21.52
CA GLN A 218 -18.89 1.76 22.21
C GLN A 218 -17.63 1.90 23.08
N LYS A 219 -17.00 3.07 23.14
CA LYS A 219 -15.79 3.33 23.96
C LYS A 219 -14.68 2.33 23.68
N ILE A 220 -14.38 2.15 22.43
CA ILE A 220 -13.41 1.16 21.93
C ILE A 220 -12.00 1.50 22.43
N LEU A 221 -11.28 0.49 22.95
CA LEU A 221 -9.85 0.60 23.17
C LEU A 221 -9.12 0.55 21.82
N GLN A 222 -8.40 1.62 21.52
CA GLN A 222 -7.62 1.71 20.29
C GLN A 222 -6.14 1.39 20.55
N VAL A 223 -5.56 0.53 19.70
CA VAL A 223 -4.15 0.14 19.74
C VAL A 223 -3.45 0.52 18.44
N GLN A 224 -2.12 0.40 18.39
CA GLN A 224 -1.34 0.91 17.26
C GLN A 224 -1.24 -0.04 16.08
N SER A 225 -1.38 -1.33 16.29
CA SER A 225 -1.21 -2.35 15.26
C SER A 225 -2.38 -3.33 15.25
N ALA A 226 -2.77 -3.82 14.07
CA ALA A 226 -3.75 -4.90 13.93
C ALA A 226 -3.31 -6.20 14.63
N ALA A 227 -2.03 -6.37 14.91
CA ALA A 227 -1.48 -7.50 15.66
C ALA A 227 -1.61 -7.37 17.19
N ASP A 228 -2.06 -6.22 17.71
CA ASP A 228 -2.12 -5.98 19.17
C ASP A 228 -3.43 -6.43 19.84
N PRO A 229 -4.62 -6.41 19.20
CA PRO A 229 -5.86 -6.80 19.86
C PRO A 229 -5.82 -8.16 20.55
N PRO A 230 -5.25 -9.24 19.99
CA PRO A 230 -5.19 -10.54 20.66
C PRO A 230 -4.32 -10.56 21.93
N LYS A 231 -3.56 -9.51 22.20
CA LYS A 231 -2.65 -9.39 23.34
C LYS A 231 -3.26 -8.59 24.51
N LYS A 232 -4.48 -8.08 24.33
CA LYS A 232 -5.22 -7.24 25.29
C LYS A 232 -6.43 -7.96 25.85
#